data_52afe35d3294ba5ccf2fd52d0b61196a
#
_entry.id   52afe35d3294ba5ccf2fd52d0b61196a
#
_cell.length_a   1.000
_cell.length_b   1.000
_cell.length_c   1.000
_cell.angle_alpha   90.00
_cell.angle_beta   90.00
_cell.angle_gamma   90.00
#
_symmetry.space_group_name_H-M   'P 1'
#
loop_
_entity.id
_entity.type
_entity.pdbx_description
1 polymer ?
#
loop_
_entity_poly.entity_id
_entity_poly.type
_entity_poly.pdbx_seq_one_letter_code
_entity_poly.pdbx_strand_id
1 'polypeptide(L)'
;MQPKRIWIVVTDGGVCRFLASEKRNADPTVAMPELTISNPPTREQGTDKPGRTFESVGNRRSAYEPPADWHEQAKRDFAREVADVLKEKARNGAFDNLILVAPPTMLGNLRPLLSAETKEKLLGEVNKDYTQLTPREIKQQLSESYNV
;
A
#
# COMPACT_ATOMS: atom_id res chain seq x y z
N MET A 1 16.53 25.85 9.70
CA MET A 1 16.08 24.51 10.04
C MET A 1 15.01 24.05 9.09
N GLN A 2 15.15 22.87 8.56
CA GLN A 2 14.21 22.37 7.59
C GLN A 2 13.10 21.61 8.24
N PRO A 3 11.87 21.78 7.76
CA PRO A 3 10.77 20.97 8.30
C PRO A 3 11.01 19.51 8.00
N LYS A 4 10.54 18.68 8.90
CA LYS A 4 10.63 17.25 8.69
C LYS A 4 9.66 16.82 7.62
N ARG A 5 10.09 15.87 6.81
CA ARG A 5 9.24 15.31 5.79
C ARG A 5 8.66 14.02 6.33
N ILE A 6 7.36 13.98 6.45
CA ILE A 6 6.67 12.80 6.96
C ILE A 6 5.93 12.16 5.81
N TRP A 7 6.23 10.89 5.56
CA TRP A 7 5.46 10.16 4.57
C TRP A 7 4.31 9.46 5.26
N ILE A 8 3.18 9.50 4.61
CA ILE A 8 1.99 8.78 5.04
C ILE A 8 1.74 7.73 3.98
N VAL A 9 1.89 6.48 4.36
CA VAL A 9 1.72 5.37 3.43
C VAL A 9 0.40 4.71 3.76
N VAL A 10 -0.52 4.76 2.80
CA VAL A 10 -1.87 4.26 2.97
C VAL A 10 -2.04 3.08 2.03
N THR A 11 -2.29 1.92 2.57
CA THR A 11 -2.30 0.72 1.75
C THR A 11 -3.37 -0.25 2.23
N ASP A 12 -3.82 -1.09 1.33
CA ASP A 12 -4.62 -2.26 1.67
C ASP A 12 -3.94 -3.44 0.97
N GLY A 13 -4.67 -4.48 0.71
CA GLY A 13 -4.06 -5.66 0.09
C GLY A 13 -3.74 -5.51 -1.39
N GLY A 14 -4.17 -4.45 -2.02
CA GLY A 14 -4.04 -4.33 -3.47
C GLY A 14 -3.57 -3.00 -3.99
N VAL A 15 -3.53 -1.96 -3.14
CA VAL A 15 -3.07 -0.65 -3.59
C VAL A 15 -2.28 -0.01 -2.46
N CYS A 16 -1.29 0.77 -2.82
CA CYS A 16 -0.47 1.49 -1.84
C CYS A 16 -0.25 2.91 -2.34
N ARG A 17 -0.65 3.88 -1.54
CA ARG A 17 -0.52 5.29 -1.84
C ARG A 17 0.57 5.89 -0.97
N PHE A 18 1.40 6.72 -1.57
CA PHE A 18 2.52 7.35 -0.87
C PHE A 18 2.28 8.85 -0.85
N LEU A 19 2.06 9.40 0.33
CA LEU A 19 1.80 10.82 0.49
C LEU A 19 2.90 11.44 1.35
N ALA A 20 3.14 12.71 1.15
CA ALA A 20 4.14 13.44 1.92
C ALA A 20 3.48 14.62 2.61
N SER A 21 3.72 14.75 3.90
CA SER A 21 3.29 15.88 4.69
C SER A 21 4.52 16.68 5.06
N GLU A 22 4.68 17.83 4.43
CA GLU A 22 5.87 18.65 4.67
C GLU A 22 5.56 19.92 5.42
N LYS A 23 4.31 20.35 5.38
CA LYS A 23 3.89 21.53 6.09
C LYS A 23 2.64 21.21 6.89
N ARG A 24 2.66 21.66 8.12
CA ARG A 24 1.60 21.33 9.04
C ARG A 24 0.22 21.82 8.60
N ASN A 25 0.18 22.98 7.97
CA ASN A 25 -1.08 23.58 7.59
C ASN A 25 -1.48 23.32 6.15
N ALA A 26 -0.81 22.40 5.49
CA ALA A 26 -1.08 22.11 4.10
C ALA A 26 -1.51 20.66 3.97
N ASP A 27 -2.32 20.39 2.94
CA ASP A 27 -2.72 19.01 2.66
C ASP A 27 -1.50 18.21 2.21
N PRO A 28 -1.45 16.93 2.54
CA PRO A 28 -0.38 16.09 2.02
C PRO A 28 -0.43 16.03 0.50
N THR A 29 0.73 15.84 -0.10
CA THR A 29 0.84 15.72 -1.54
C THR A 29 1.32 14.33 -1.90
N VAL A 30 1.15 13.96 -3.17
CA VAL A 30 1.59 12.65 -3.64
C VAL A 30 3.12 12.64 -3.65
N ALA A 31 3.71 11.67 -2.95
CA ALA A 31 5.16 11.57 -2.87
C ALA A 31 5.73 10.76 -4.01
N MET A 32 5.00 9.77 -4.47
CA MET A 32 5.41 8.96 -5.61
C MET A 32 4.18 8.24 -6.15
N PRO A 33 4.25 7.69 -7.35
CA PRO A 33 3.10 7.01 -7.93
C PRO A 33 2.63 5.84 -7.09
N GLU A 34 1.33 5.59 -7.11
CA GLU A 34 0.76 4.45 -6.40
C GLU A 34 1.33 3.15 -6.92
N LEU A 35 1.42 2.19 -6.00
CA LEU A 35 1.63 0.81 -6.40
C LEU A 35 0.29 0.09 -6.37
N THR A 36 0.09 -0.78 -7.33
CA THR A 36 -1.08 -1.64 -7.32
C THR A 36 -0.62 -3.06 -7.44
N ILE A 37 -1.42 -3.95 -6.89
CA ILE A 37 -1.06 -5.35 -6.94
C ILE A 37 -0.98 -5.76 -8.40
N SER A 38 0.09 -6.43 -8.73
CA SER A 38 0.29 -6.83 -10.10
C SER A 38 -0.25 -8.22 -10.28
N ASN A 39 -1.08 -8.37 -11.26
CA ASN A 39 -1.66 -9.66 -11.55
C ASN A 39 -1.46 -9.96 -13.01
N PRO A 40 -0.24 -9.90 -13.47
CA PRO A 40 0.03 -9.92 -14.89
C PRO A 40 -0.54 -11.11 -15.63
N PRO A 41 -0.37 -12.31 -15.13
CA PRO A 41 -0.88 -13.44 -15.90
C PRO A 41 -2.37 -13.35 -16.14
N THR A 42 -3.09 -13.00 -15.11
CA THR A 42 -4.53 -12.90 -15.22
C THR A 42 -4.92 -11.76 -16.13
N ARG A 43 -4.25 -10.66 -15.95
CA ARG A 43 -4.56 -9.48 -16.72
C ARG A 43 -4.31 -9.69 -18.20
N GLU A 44 -3.21 -10.29 -18.50
CA GLU A 44 -2.89 -10.53 -19.89
C GLU A 44 -3.83 -11.51 -20.51
N GLN A 45 -4.25 -12.47 -19.74
CA GLN A 45 -5.19 -13.42 -20.27
C GLN A 45 -6.53 -12.79 -20.48
N GLY A 46 -6.89 -11.94 -19.59
CA GLY A 46 -8.18 -11.32 -19.68
C GLY A 46 -8.32 -10.50 -20.89
N THR A 47 -7.33 -10.19 -21.46
CA THR A 47 -7.43 -9.47 -22.57
C THR A 47 -7.60 -10.36 -23.65
N ASP A 48 -7.58 -11.03 -23.76
CA ASP A 48 -7.59 -11.70 -24.66
C ASP A 48 -8.47 -12.52 -24.70
N LYS A 49 -8.58 -12.63 -24.70
CA LYS A 49 -9.16 -13.23 -24.69
C LYS A 49 -10.05 -13.44 -24.47
N PRO A 50 -10.39 -13.31 -24.61
CA PRO A 50 -11.22 -13.48 -24.34
C PRO A 50 -11.90 -13.93 -24.26
N GLY A 51 -11.90 -13.96 -24.20
CA GLY A 51 -12.57 -14.49 -23.93
C GLY A 51 -12.88 -15.30 -23.81
N ARG A 52 -12.65 -15.57 -24.16
CA ARG A 52 -12.90 -16.28 -23.95
C ARG A 52 -13.36 -16.86 -23.52
N THR A 53 -13.26 -16.92 -23.57
CA THR A 53 -13.68 -17.43 -22.98
C THR A 53 -14.09 -17.80 -22.46
N PHE A 54 -14.15 -17.92 -22.73
CA PHE A 54 -14.53 -18.19 -21.99
C PHE A 54 -14.98 -18.64 -21.63
N GLU A 55 -14.91 -18.62 -22.02
CA GLU A 55 -15.34 -18.98 -21.64
C GLU A 55 -15.71 -19.55 -21.29
N SER A 56 -15.76 -19.71 -21.76
CA SER A 56 -16.24 -20.23 -21.40
C SER A 56 -16.43 -20.78 -20.91
N VAL A 57 -16.01 -20.96 -21.20
CA VAL A 57 -16.12 -21.57 -20.39
C VAL A 57 -16.65 -21.49 -19.37
N GLY A 58 -16.98 -21.13 -19.24
CA GLY A 58 -17.49 -20.75 -18.15
C GLY A 58 -17.79 -21.54 -17.10
N ASN A 59 -18.17 -22.22 -17.00
CA ASN A 59 -18.51 -22.84 -15.92
C ASN A 59 -17.58 -23.44 -15.23
N ARG A 60 -16.96 -23.80 -15.67
CA ARG A 60 -16.12 -24.36 -15.05
C ARG A 60 -15.48 -23.49 -14.26
N ARG A 61 -15.55 -22.35 -14.50
CA ARG A 61 -14.95 -21.47 -13.82
C ARG A 61 -15.41 -21.35 -12.52
N SER A 62 -16.58 -21.42 -12.28
CA SER A 62 -17.01 -21.41 -10.95
C SER A 62 -16.49 -22.59 -10.23
N ALA A 63 -16.38 -23.65 -10.88
CA ALA A 63 -15.79 -24.80 -10.25
C ALA A 63 -14.32 -24.59 -10.04
N TYR A 64 -13.76 -23.69 -10.77
CA TYR A 64 -12.35 -23.50 -10.70
C TYR A 64 -12.05 -22.14 -10.15
N GLU A 65 -11.98 -22.05 -8.87
CA GLU A 65 -11.57 -20.83 -8.24
C GLU A 65 -10.17 -20.97 -7.71
N PRO A 66 -9.40 -19.89 -7.73
CA PRO A 66 -8.07 -19.99 -7.15
C PRO A 66 -8.18 -20.35 -5.68
N PRO A 67 -7.25 -21.11 -5.18
CA PRO A 67 -7.23 -21.41 -3.76
C PRO A 67 -7.11 -20.16 -2.94
N ALA A 68 -7.64 -20.21 -1.72
CA ALA A 68 -7.56 -19.06 -0.84
C ALA A 68 -6.13 -18.64 -0.60
N ASP A 69 -5.22 -19.60 -0.47
CA ASP A 69 -3.84 -19.25 -0.21
C ASP A 69 -3.15 -18.60 -1.41
N TRP A 70 -3.71 -18.78 -2.61
CA TRP A 70 -3.19 -18.04 -3.76
C TRP A 70 -3.42 -16.55 -3.59
N HIS A 71 -4.59 -16.18 -3.10
CA HIS A 71 -4.87 -14.77 -2.83
C HIS A 71 -4.03 -14.27 -1.67
N GLU A 72 -3.83 -15.09 -0.67
CA GLU A 72 -3.01 -14.70 0.46
C GLU A 72 -1.56 -14.53 0.03
N GLN A 73 -1.09 -15.39 -0.87
CA GLN A 73 0.27 -15.25 -1.36
C GLN A 73 0.44 -13.96 -2.14
N ALA A 74 -0.56 -13.61 -2.96
CA ALA A 74 -0.50 -12.36 -3.72
C ALA A 74 -0.42 -11.15 -2.78
N LYS A 75 -1.17 -11.19 -1.70
CA LYS A 75 -1.14 -10.10 -0.72
C LYS A 75 0.20 -10.02 -0.02
N ARG A 76 0.79 -11.15 0.29
CA ARG A 76 2.10 -11.17 0.93
C ARG A 76 3.17 -10.66 -0.03
N ASP A 77 3.06 -11.02 -1.31
CA ASP A 77 4.00 -10.53 -2.29
C ASP A 77 3.88 -9.02 -2.47
N PHE A 78 2.65 -8.51 -2.41
CA PHE A 78 2.44 -7.07 -2.51
C PHE A 78 3.03 -6.36 -1.29
N ALA A 79 2.86 -6.93 -0.11
CA ALA A 79 3.45 -6.36 1.09
C ALA A 79 4.97 -6.30 0.96
N ARG A 80 5.57 -7.31 0.34
CA ARG A 80 7.01 -7.31 0.13
C ARG A 80 7.43 -6.18 -0.80
N GLU A 81 6.66 -5.94 -1.85
CA GLU A 81 6.96 -4.83 -2.75
C GLU A 81 6.91 -3.50 -2.03
N VAL A 82 5.88 -3.31 -1.20
CA VAL A 82 5.75 -2.08 -0.43
C VAL A 82 6.93 -1.92 0.51
N ALA A 83 7.27 -2.99 1.21
CA ALA A 83 8.37 -2.95 2.17
C ALA A 83 9.69 -2.62 1.48
N ASP A 84 9.91 -3.16 0.28
CA ASP A 84 11.13 -2.90 -0.48
C ASP A 84 11.21 -1.44 -0.91
N VAL A 85 10.11 -0.86 -1.33
CA VAL A 85 10.07 0.56 -1.68
C VAL A 85 10.40 1.40 -0.47
N LEU A 86 9.80 1.09 0.68
CA LEU A 86 10.05 1.85 1.89
C LEU A 86 11.50 1.74 2.33
N LYS A 87 12.07 0.55 2.19
CA LYS A 87 13.47 0.34 2.55
C LYS A 87 14.38 1.24 1.72
N GLU A 88 14.14 1.28 0.43
CA GLU A 88 14.96 2.10 -0.45
C GLU A 88 14.77 3.58 -0.15
N LYS A 89 13.53 4.02 0.03
CA LYS A 89 13.26 5.42 0.27
C LYS A 89 13.78 5.87 1.63
N ALA A 90 13.71 5.02 2.62
CA ALA A 90 14.29 5.33 3.93
C ALA A 90 15.79 5.50 3.82
N ARG A 91 16.43 4.59 3.08
CA ARG A 91 17.87 4.65 2.91
C ARG A 91 18.30 5.92 2.18
N ASN A 92 17.51 6.36 1.22
CA ASN A 92 17.83 7.54 0.43
C ASN A 92 17.44 8.85 1.11
N GLY A 93 16.83 8.78 2.28
CA GLY A 93 16.44 10.00 2.98
C GLY A 93 15.23 10.68 2.38
N ALA A 94 14.39 9.93 1.69
CA ALA A 94 13.19 10.51 1.07
C ALA A 94 12.23 11.04 2.12
N PHE A 95 12.25 10.47 3.32
CA PHE A 95 11.42 10.95 4.41
C PHE A 95 12.21 10.84 5.71
N ASP A 96 11.81 11.67 6.66
CA ASP A 96 12.40 11.63 7.99
C ASP A 96 11.60 10.75 8.92
N ASN A 97 10.30 10.74 8.74
CA ASN A 97 9.41 9.92 9.54
C ASN A 97 8.33 9.33 8.66
N LEU A 98 7.68 8.30 9.17
CA LEU A 98 6.72 7.51 8.41
C LEU A 98 5.52 7.19 9.29
N ILE A 99 4.33 7.35 8.75
CA ILE A 99 3.10 6.86 9.35
C ILE A 99 2.54 5.81 8.41
N LEU A 100 2.26 4.63 8.94
CA LEU A 100 1.79 3.52 8.13
C LEU A 100 0.32 3.25 8.43
N VAL A 101 -0.53 3.34 7.43
CA VAL A 101 -1.96 3.15 7.58
C VAL A 101 -2.39 1.96 6.75
N ALA A 102 -2.90 0.93 7.41
CA ALA A 102 -3.30 -0.29 6.71
C ALA A 102 -4.23 -1.11 7.57
N PRO A 103 -5.09 -1.93 6.97
CA PRO A 103 -5.91 -2.88 7.73
C PRO A 103 -5.05 -3.95 8.40
N PRO A 104 -5.62 -4.68 9.35
CA PRO A 104 -4.83 -5.62 10.16
C PRO A 104 -4.04 -6.63 9.35
N THR A 105 -4.64 -7.20 8.32
CA THR A 105 -3.95 -8.23 7.55
C THR A 105 -2.72 -7.66 6.87
N MET A 106 -2.86 -6.49 6.26
CA MET A 106 -1.73 -5.88 5.56
C MET A 106 -0.65 -5.43 6.55
N LEU A 107 -1.04 -4.87 7.70
CA LEU A 107 -0.07 -4.52 8.72
C LEU A 107 0.70 -5.75 9.18
N GLY A 108 -0.01 -6.84 9.39
CA GLY A 108 0.64 -8.09 9.82
C GLY A 108 1.62 -8.60 8.81
N ASN A 109 1.31 -8.43 7.52
CA ASN A 109 2.21 -8.85 6.47
C ASN A 109 3.42 -7.93 6.33
N LEU A 110 3.22 -6.63 6.58
CA LEU A 110 4.29 -5.66 6.42
C LEU A 110 5.30 -5.67 7.55
N ARG A 111 4.83 -5.81 8.78
CA ARG A 111 5.70 -5.65 9.94
C ARG A 111 6.98 -6.48 9.89
N PRO A 112 6.92 -7.77 9.58
CA PRO A 112 8.15 -8.55 9.57
C PRO A 112 9.08 -8.23 8.41
N LEU A 113 8.58 -7.51 7.40
CA LEU A 113 9.35 -7.20 6.21
C LEU A 113 10.02 -5.84 6.26
N LEU A 114 9.62 -4.99 7.19
CA LEU A 114 10.18 -3.64 7.28
C LEU A 114 11.65 -3.70 7.71
N SER A 115 12.49 -2.92 7.03
CA SER A 115 13.90 -2.85 7.40
C SER A 115 14.06 -2.12 8.72
N ALA A 116 15.22 -2.32 9.35
CA ALA A 116 15.51 -1.63 10.60
C ALA A 116 15.45 -0.13 10.41
N GLU A 117 15.96 0.36 9.29
CA GLU A 117 15.98 1.79 9.02
C GLU A 117 14.56 2.33 8.86
N THR A 118 13.69 1.58 8.18
CA THR A 118 12.29 1.97 8.05
C THR A 118 11.63 2.02 9.42
N LYS A 119 11.89 1.02 10.25
CA LYS A 119 11.29 0.97 11.58
C LYS A 119 11.73 2.12 12.45
N GLU A 120 12.97 2.55 12.31
CA GLU A 120 13.46 3.67 13.10
C GLU A 120 12.73 4.95 12.78
N LYS A 121 12.27 5.09 11.57
CA LYS A 121 11.56 6.29 11.15
C LYS A 121 10.07 6.22 11.38
N LEU A 122 9.57 5.07 11.80
CA LEU A 122 8.13 4.85 11.95
C LEU A 122 7.62 5.59 13.18
N LEU A 123 6.71 6.54 12.98
CA LEU A 123 6.05 7.23 14.07
C LEU A 123 4.92 6.38 14.65
N GLY A 124 4.25 5.62 13.81
CA GLY A 124 3.17 4.80 14.28
C GLY A 124 2.48 4.08 13.16
N GLU A 125 1.57 3.21 13.55
CA GLU A 125 0.74 2.45 12.64
C GLU A 125 -0.71 2.75 12.94
N VAL A 126 -1.51 2.90 11.90
CA VAL A 126 -2.93 3.13 12.03
C VAL A 126 -3.64 1.96 11.39
N ASN A 127 -4.45 1.28 12.17
CA ASN A 127 -5.13 0.07 11.73
C ASN A 127 -6.46 0.43 11.10
N LYS A 128 -6.39 1.03 9.93
CA LYS A 128 -7.56 1.50 9.19
C LYS A 128 -7.30 1.42 7.70
N ASP A 129 -8.35 1.39 6.92
CA ASP A 129 -8.24 1.45 5.48
C ASP A 129 -8.64 2.84 5.03
N TYR A 130 -7.64 3.68 4.74
CA TYR A 130 -7.87 5.03 4.25
C TYR A 130 -7.63 5.14 2.76
N THR A 131 -7.60 4.03 2.04
CA THR A 131 -7.24 4.07 0.62
C THR A 131 -8.23 4.86 -0.23
N GLN A 132 -9.47 5.03 0.25
CA GLN A 132 -10.48 5.77 -0.49
C GLN A 132 -10.60 7.22 -0.07
N LEU A 133 -9.82 7.66 0.90
CA LEU A 133 -9.92 9.02 1.40
C LEU A 133 -9.04 9.95 0.58
N THR A 134 -9.46 11.22 0.50
CA THR A 134 -8.61 12.24 -0.11
C THR A 134 -7.44 12.55 0.83
N PRO A 135 -6.37 13.16 0.31
CA PRO A 135 -5.26 13.55 1.18
C PRO A 135 -5.70 14.44 2.33
N ARG A 136 -6.63 15.37 2.09
CA ARG A 136 -7.12 16.23 3.16
C ARG A 136 -7.83 15.41 4.22
N GLU A 137 -8.66 14.45 3.82
CA GLU A 137 -9.36 13.61 4.76
C GLU A 137 -8.41 12.76 5.57
N ILE A 138 -7.37 12.25 4.92
CA ILE A 138 -6.36 11.47 5.61
C ILE A 138 -5.67 12.33 6.68
N LYS A 139 -5.31 13.56 6.30
CA LYS A 139 -4.68 14.47 7.24
C LYS A 139 -5.60 14.74 8.43
N GLN A 140 -6.89 14.96 8.17
CA GLN A 140 -7.83 15.22 9.24
C GLN A 140 -7.90 14.07 10.23
N GLN A 141 -7.91 12.84 9.70
CA GLN A 141 -7.95 11.67 10.56
C GLN A 141 -6.68 11.53 11.37
N LEU A 142 -5.54 11.79 10.76
CA LEU A 142 -4.27 11.58 11.44
C LEU A 142 -3.90 12.71 12.38
N SER A 143 -4.44 13.90 12.17
CA SER A 143 -4.09 15.06 13.00
C SER A 143 -4.52 14.88 14.45
N GLU A 144 -5.44 13.97 14.71
CA GLU A 144 -5.86 13.71 16.08
C GLU A 144 -4.78 13.03 16.89
N SER A 145 -3.89 12.33 16.22
CA SER A 145 -2.84 11.56 16.90
C SER A 145 -1.43 11.96 16.50
N TYR A 146 -1.28 12.59 15.37
CA TYR A 146 0.05 12.91 14.83
C TYR A 146 0.11 14.35 14.42
N ASN A 147 1.32 14.85 14.44
CA ASN A 147 1.58 16.26 14.14
C ASN A 147 1.83 16.44 12.64
N VAL A 148 0.78 16.30 11.86
CA VAL A 148 0.89 16.38 10.41
C VAL A 148 0.03 17.47 9.82
#